data_d5ea1584cc8f2ae7e5ba1d19471333f7
#
_entry.id   d5ea1584cc8f2ae7e5ba1d19471333f7
#
_cell.length_a   1.000
_cell.length_b   1.000
_cell.length_c   1.000
_cell.angle_alpha   90.00
_cell.angle_beta   90.00
_cell.angle_gamma   90.00
#
_symmetry.space_group_name_H-M   'P 1'
#
loop_
_entity.id
_entity.type
_entity.pdbx_description
1 polymer ?
#
loop_
_entity_poly.entity_id
_entity_poly.type
_entity_poly.pdbx_seq_one_letter_code
_entity_poly.pdbx_strand_id
1 'polypeptide(L)'
;MPMPAPNTPWPPEDYAPAMDAIRHDDAQLSGKLDVINERRKRQCQTPQPYEARGQYNGGVVGVTSRFFLGKPQAQDRAKSHLITHHLPIAEELTTALADYMAGKPPAVTLAPEDENNQQAANALARLTESDEFAGDWWNAVYRAGSLGWVFGRVVWNQAVQPHPWIECVDADCGMAEFENGKQVAVLFWDTFTQEKETYRLLQRHTPGQIEYTLYKGSGDNLGMPVPFTDCKDTAYLADIPGLRDGTMLTTGASRPTAHMMANYRPRQEWRHKKQLRYYSTSDVARGGTIFEDIDHNWSQLQHEVEAARGRLFVDESLLDSDGPGKGAYLDWFRDVFPTRQNPSIDAQATFEQVQFDMRVEQYLTLIDSGIRKAVSALGLSPFTVDMDPQASGDMTATETKARTKRTRATADAKGRHERAHLSLLLTAYLEMDAALNGYTPPTQPVLVSLPDQVEATETERIANVASVFNAGVLSIEAAVDTLHPEWTDEQKGVEVERIRALRRGEQPFDPLAGVDLDGVIGGAE
;
A
#
# COMPACT_ATOMS: atom_id res chain seq x y z
N MET A 1 20.49 -14.00 -14.32
CA MET A 1 20.33 -14.19 -15.78
C MET A 1 21.11 -13.10 -16.49
N PRO A 2 21.64 -13.29 -17.69
CA PRO A 2 22.13 -12.18 -18.50
C PRO A 2 20.96 -11.25 -18.86
N MET A 3 21.25 -10.06 -19.43
CA MET A 3 20.20 -9.21 -20.02
C MET A 3 19.31 -10.03 -20.95
N PRO A 4 17.99 -9.75 -21.02
CA PRO A 4 17.07 -10.48 -21.87
C PRO A 4 17.50 -10.46 -23.33
N ALA A 5 17.27 -11.58 -24.04
CA ALA A 5 17.61 -11.68 -25.45
C ALA A 5 16.74 -10.75 -26.31
N PRO A 6 17.24 -10.24 -27.44
CA PRO A 6 16.46 -9.44 -28.37
C PRO A 6 15.21 -10.17 -28.86
N ASN A 7 14.14 -9.41 -29.14
CA ASN A 7 12.85 -9.90 -29.65
C ASN A 7 12.13 -10.92 -28.73
N THR A 8 12.39 -10.89 -27.43
CA THR A 8 11.65 -11.71 -26.46
C THR A 8 10.35 -11.02 -26.05
N PRO A 9 9.31 -11.80 -25.66
CA PRO A 9 8.09 -11.22 -25.06
C PRO A 9 8.44 -10.37 -23.84
N TRP A 10 7.69 -9.28 -23.64
CA TRP A 10 7.89 -8.39 -22.52
C TRP A 10 6.55 -7.97 -21.86
N PRO A 11 6.43 -8.04 -20.53
CA PRO A 11 7.38 -8.65 -19.58
C PRO A 11 7.62 -10.15 -19.83
N PRO A 12 8.71 -10.75 -19.24
CA PRO A 12 8.96 -12.17 -19.43
C PRO A 12 7.76 -13.04 -19.04
N GLU A 13 7.46 -14.08 -19.82
CA GLU A 13 6.30 -14.97 -19.58
C GLU A 13 6.28 -15.57 -18.17
N ASP A 14 7.45 -15.90 -17.63
CA ASP A 14 7.57 -16.40 -16.24
C ASP A 14 7.12 -15.36 -15.20
N TYR A 15 7.13 -14.06 -15.55
CA TYR A 15 6.73 -12.94 -14.69
C TYR A 15 5.29 -12.48 -14.92
N ALA A 16 4.66 -12.88 -16.01
CA ALA A 16 3.28 -12.50 -16.34
C ALA A 16 2.27 -12.73 -15.20
N PRO A 17 2.32 -13.83 -14.41
CA PRO A 17 1.41 -14.00 -13.27
C PRO A 17 1.61 -12.98 -12.15
N ALA A 18 2.81 -12.41 -12.01
CA ALA A 18 3.06 -11.32 -11.05
C ALA A 18 2.45 -10.02 -11.55
N MET A 19 2.63 -9.70 -12.84
CA MET A 19 2.02 -8.52 -13.46
C MET A 19 0.49 -8.56 -13.43
N ASP A 20 -0.12 -9.72 -13.69
CA ASP A 20 -1.57 -9.90 -13.55
C ASP A 20 -2.05 -9.66 -12.12
N ALA A 21 -1.28 -10.12 -11.13
CA ALA A 21 -1.60 -9.90 -9.72
C ALA A 21 -1.49 -8.43 -9.34
N ILE A 22 -0.39 -7.76 -9.71
CA ILE A 22 -0.17 -6.32 -9.47
C ILE A 22 -1.29 -5.50 -10.11
N ARG A 23 -1.62 -5.77 -11.38
CA ARG A 23 -2.71 -5.07 -12.09
C ARG A 23 -4.05 -5.21 -11.38
N HIS A 24 -4.34 -6.39 -10.84
CA HIS A 24 -5.57 -6.63 -10.10
C HIS A 24 -5.56 -5.92 -8.73
N ASP A 25 -4.45 -6.00 -8.00
CA ASP A 25 -4.32 -5.38 -6.69
C ASP A 25 -4.38 -3.84 -6.81
N ASP A 26 -3.70 -3.25 -7.82
CA ASP A 26 -3.83 -1.83 -8.15
C ASP A 26 -5.28 -1.43 -8.53
N ALA A 27 -5.97 -2.29 -9.28
CA ALA A 27 -7.37 -2.03 -9.64
C ALA A 27 -8.30 -2.00 -8.43
N GLN A 28 -8.05 -2.86 -7.43
CA GLN A 28 -8.80 -2.88 -6.16
C GLN A 28 -8.53 -1.64 -5.30
N LEU A 29 -7.31 -1.11 -5.33
CA LEU A 29 -6.95 0.11 -4.60
C LEU A 29 -7.50 1.37 -5.30
N SER A 30 -7.38 1.43 -6.63
CA SER A 30 -7.74 2.61 -7.43
C SER A 30 -9.20 2.61 -7.93
N GLY A 31 -9.99 1.56 -7.67
CA GLY A 31 -11.38 1.45 -8.11
C GLY A 31 -11.55 1.30 -9.63
N LYS A 32 -10.59 0.68 -10.33
CA LYS A 32 -10.67 0.43 -11.78
C LYS A 32 -11.65 -0.71 -12.08
N LEU A 33 -12.93 -0.38 -12.14
CA LEU A 33 -14.04 -1.35 -12.27
C LEU A 33 -13.98 -2.20 -13.54
N ASP A 34 -13.40 -1.72 -14.61
CA ASP A 34 -13.19 -2.46 -15.86
C ASP A 34 -12.29 -3.68 -15.63
N VAL A 35 -11.17 -3.53 -14.93
CA VAL A 35 -10.23 -4.61 -14.61
C VAL A 35 -10.83 -5.60 -13.61
N ILE A 36 -11.47 -5.10 -12.55
CA ILE A 36 -12.15 -5.93 -11.54
C ILE A 36 -13.24 -6.79 -12.20
N ASN A 37 -14.08 -6.18 -13.03
CA ASN A 37 -15.17 -6.87 -13.71
C ASN A 37 -14.68 -7.84 -14.81
N GLU A 38 -13.54 -7.61 -15.45
CA GLU A 38 -12.92 -8.59 -16.34
C GLU A 38 -12.64 -9.92 -15.64
N ARG A 39 -12.05 -9.87 -14.46
CA ARG A 39 -11.77 -11.07 -13.66
C ARG A 39 -13.05 -11.79 -13.26
N ARG A 40 -14.05 -11.06 -12.77
CA ARG A 40 -15.37 -11.63 -12.42
C ARG A 40 -16.04 -12.29 -13.62
N LYS A 41 -16.01 -11.66 -14.80
CA LYS A 41 -16.53 -12.25 -16.04
C LYS A 41 -15.83 -13.56 -16.37
N ARG A 42 -14.50 -13.65 -16.24
CA ARG A 42 -13.75 -14.90 -16.48
C ARG A 42 -14.15 -16.00 -15.49
N GLN A 43 -14.37 -15.67 -14.22
CA GLN A 43 -14.81 -16.61 -13.19
C GLN A 43 -16.26 -17.08 -13.39
N CYS A 44 -17.15 -16.20 -13.85
CA CYS A 44 -18.56 -16.50 -14.12
C CYS A 44 -18.78 -17.19 -15.47
N GLN A 45 -17.79 -17.27 -16.35
CA GLN A 45 -17.87 -17.92 -17.67
C GLN A 45 -17.77 -19.45 -17.61
N THR A 46 -17.78 -20.09 -16.45
CA THR A 46 -18.09 -21.52 -16.41
C THR A 46 -19.49 -21.69 -17.00
N PRO A 47 -19.65 -22.46 -18.11
CA PRO A 47 -20.95 -22.66 -18.73
C PRO A 47 -21.87 -23.23 -17.66
N GLN A 48 -22.83 -22.45 -17.20
CA GLN A 48 -23.93 -23.01 -16.43
C GLN A 48 -24.59 -24.05 -17.35
N PRO A 49 -24.65 -25.34 -16.98
CA PRO A 49 -25.27 -26.36 -17.84
C PRO A 49 -26.75 -26.08 -18.14
N TYR A 50 -27.28 -25.00 -17.56
CA TYR A 50 -28.68 -24.58 -17.63
C TYR A 50 -28.94 -23.34 -18.48
N GLU A 51 -27.97 -22.79 -19.20
CA GLU A 51 -28.27 -21.97 -20.37
C GLU A 51 -28.72 -22.89 -21.52
N ALA A 52 -29.64 -23.80 -21.21
CA ALA A 52 -30.43 -24.46 -22.17
C ALA A 52 -31.04 -23.36 -23.05
N ARG A 53 -30.70 -23.38 -24.33
CA ARG A 53 -31.32 -22.59 -25.39
C ARG A 53 -32.82 -22.70 -25.22
N GLY A 54 -33.43 -21.78 -24.45
CA GLY A 54 -34.85 -21.74 -24.26
C GLY A 54 -35.50 -21.60 -25.65
N GLN A 55 -36.63 -22.24 -25.89
CA GLN A 55 -37.41 -22.16 -27.14
C GLN A 55 -37.62 -20.72 -27.62
N TYR A 56 -37.39 -19.73 -26.74
CA TYR A 56 -37.61 -18.31 -26.99
C TYR A 56 -36.36 -17.54 -27.45
N ASN A 57 -35.18 -18.15 -27.51
CA ASN A 57 -33.93 -17.43 -27.80
C ASN A 57 -33.43 -17.56 -29.25
N GLY A 58 -34.13 -18.29 -30.12
CA GLY A 58 -33.72 -18.49 -31.52
C GLY A 58 -34.90 -18.65 -32.51
N GLY A 59 -34.61 -18.44 -33.79
CA GLY A 59 -35.58 -18.57 -34.88
C GLY A 59 -36.66 -17.49 -34.94
N VAL A 60 -37.70 -17.72 -35.73
CA VAL A 60 -38.82 -16.79 -35.93
C VAL A 60 -39.56 -16.48 -34.63
N VAL A 61 -39.68 -17.46 -33.73
CA VAL A 61 -40.34 -17.31 -32.42
C VAL A 61 -39.54 -16.37 -31.53
N GLY A 62 -38.21 -16.46 -31.52
CA GLY A 62 -37.38 -15.55 -30.74
C GLY A 62 -37.35 -14.12 -31.31
N VAL A 63 -37.54 -13.95 -32.62
CA VAL A 63 -37.64 -12.63 -33.25
C VAL A 63 -38.99 -11.99 -32.93
N THR A 64 -40.08 -12.73 -33.04
CA THR A 64 -41.44 -12.26 -32.70
C THR A 64 -41.56 -11.98 -31.20
N SER A 65 -41.03 -12.83 -30.34
CA SER A 65 -41.02 -12.60 -28.89
C SER A 65 -40.26 -11.31 -28.52
N ARG A 66 -39.11 -11.06 -29.15
CA ARG A 66 -38.34 -9.83 -28.95
C ARG A 66 -39.02 -8.57 -29.48
N PHE A 67 -39.84 -8.73 -30.54
CA PHE A 67 -40.60 -7.62 -31.10
C PHE A 67 -41.77 -7.20 -30.19
N PHE A 68 -42.47 -8.17 -29.60
CA PHE A 68 -43.65 -7.90 -28.75
C PHE A 68 -43.30 -7.72 -27.25
N LEU A 69 -42.31 -8.44 -26.73
CA LEU A 69 -41.98 -8.48 -25.29
C LEU A 69 -40.68 -7.75 -24.95
N GLY A 70 -40.05 -7.13 -25.94
CA GLY A 70 -38.75 -6.47 -25.75
C GLY A 70 -37.56 -7.44 -25.68
N LYS A 71 -36.39 -6.91 -25.42
CA LYS A 71 -35.17 -7.73 -25.26
C LYS A 71 -35.30 -8.63 -24.02
N PRO A 72 -35.00 -9.92 -24.12
CA PRO A 72 -35.07 -10.79 -22.94
C PRO A 72 -34.10 -10.34 -21.86
N GLN A 73 -34.53 -10.43 -20.61
CA GLN A 73 -33.78 -10.07 -19.38
C GLN A 73 -32.45 -10.82 -19.21
N ALA A 74 -32.07 -11.74 -20.11
CA ALA A 74 -30.79 -12.45 -20.08
C ALA A 74 -29.59 -11.51 -20.20
N GLN A 75 -29.72 -10.34 -20.87
CA GLN A 75 -28.68 -9.32 -20.89
C GLN A 75 -28.57 -8.56 -19.56
N ASP A 76 -29.64 -8.44 -18.79
CA ASP A 76 -29.62 -7.79 -17.48
C ASP A 76 -29.08 -8.72 -16.39
N ARG A 77 -29.25 -10.04 -16.51
CA ARG A 77 -28.63 -11.02 -15.62
C ARG A 77 -27.10 -11.01 -15.72
N ALA A 78 -26.54 -10.84 -16.91
CA ALA A 78 -25.09 -10.69 -17.07
C ALA A 78 -24.58 -9.39 -16.44
N LYS A 79 -25.41 -8.35 -16.38
CA LYS A 79 -25.09 -7.08 -15.72
C LYS A 79 -25.27 -7.15 -14.20
N SER A 80 -26.17 -8.00 -13.69
CA SER A 80 -26.42 -8.12 -12.24
C SER A 80 -25.22 -8.67 -11.45
N HIS A 81 -24.26 -9.30 -12.13
CA HIS A 81 -23.01 -9.78 -11.52
C HIS A 81 -21.86 -8.76 -11.57
N LEU A 82 -22.04 -7.62 -12.26
CA LEU A 82 -21.02 -6.60 -12.37
C LEU A 82 -21.05 -5.69 -11.14
N ILE A 83 -19.86 -5.31 -10.71
CA ILE A 83 -19.65 -4.24 -9.74
C ILE A 83 -19.80 -2.92 -10.49
N THR A 84 -20.68 -2.05 -9.99
CA THR A 84 -20.94 -0.71 -10.56
C THR A 84 -20.46 0.41 -9.63
N HIS A 85 -20.27 0.10 -8.35
CA HIS A 85 -19.78 1.02 -7.34
C HIS A 85 -18.66 0.36 -6.55
N HIS A 86 -17.60 1.09 -6.33
CA HIS A 86 -16.45 0.67 -5.55
C HIS A 86 -16.42 1.39 -4.20
N LEU A 87 -16.04 0.66 -3.16
CA LEU A 87 -15.72 1.18 -1.83
C LEU A 87 -14.21 1.01 -1.60
N PRO A 88 -13.47 2.08 -1.21
CA PRO A 88 -12.01 2.03 -1.07
C PRO A 88 -11.53 1.30 0.18
N ILE A 89 -12.24 0.25 0.62
CA ILE A 89 -11.93 -0.50 1.85
C ILE A 89 -10.53 -1.14 1.79
N ALA A 90 -10.11 -1.61 0.61
CA ALA A 90 -8.78 -2.18 0.45
C ALA A 90 -7.69 -1.13 0.68
N GLU A 91 -7.86 0.07 0.16
CA GLU A 91 -6.95 1.20 0.33
C GLU A 91 -6.92 1.66 1.80
N GLU A 92 -8.09 1.88 2.41
CA GLU A 92 -8.21 2.31 3.80
C GLU A 92 -7.49 1.35 4.77
N LEU A 93 -7.70 0.03 4.61
CA LEU A 93 -7.07 -0.97 5.47
C LEU A 93 -5.56 -1.09 5.23
N THR A 94 -5.10 -0.94 3.98
CA THR A 94 -3.67 -0.97 3.64
C THR A 94 -2.97 0.27 4.18
N THR A 95 -3.60 1.44 4.06
CA THR A 95 -3.13 2.71 4.62
C THR A 95 -3.04 2.64 6.14
N ALA A 96 -4.11 2.19 6.81
CA ALA A 96 -4.10 2.04 8.28
C ALA A 96 -2.99 1.11 8.78
N LEU A 97 -2.64 0.08 8.01
CA LEU A 97 -1.52 -0.80 8.35
C LEU A 97 -0.17 -0.13 8.10
N ALA A 98 -0.02 0.64 7.02
CA ALA A 98 1.19 1.42 6.75
C ALA A 98 1.40 2.52 7.82
N ASP A 99 0.36 3.23 8.21
CA ASP A 99 0.38 4.23 9.28
C ASP A 99 0.80 3.60 10.61
N TYR A 100 0.26 2.42 10.91
CA TYR A 100 0.65 1.68 12.12
C TYR A 100 2.11 1.22 12.09
N MET A 101 2.65 0.83 10.93
CA MET A 101 4.00 0.26 10.81
C MET A 101 5.08 1.32 10.59
N ALA A 102 4.80 2.36 9.83
CA ALA A 102 5.75 3.35 9.36
C ALA A 102 5.46 4.77 9.87
N GLY A 103 4.57 4.94 10.84
CA GLY A 103 4.28 6.24 11.46
C GLY A 103 5.49 6.89 12.14
N LYS A 104 6.54 6.09 12.43
CA LYS A 104 7.86 6.56 12.85
C LYS A 104 8.93 5.92 11.98
N PRO A 105 9.96 6.67 11.54
CA PRO A 105 11.06 6.11 10.78
C PRO A 105 11.87 5.10 11.62
N PRO A 106 12.54 4.13 10.99
CA PRO A 106 13.41 3.18 11.67
C PRO A 106 14.66 3.88 12.23
N ALA A 107 15.10 3.45 13.41
CA ALA A 107 16.39 3.83 13.93
C ALA A 107 17.49 2.98 13.27
N VAL A 108 18.52 3.65 12.76
CA VAL A 108 19.59 3.01 11.98
C VAL A 108 20.94 3.37 12.59
N THR A 109 21.76 2.36 12.83
CA THR A 109 23.10 2.55 13.42
C THR A 109 24.13 1.68 12.71
N LEU A 110 25.38 2.08 12.73
CA LEU A 110 26.48 1.21 12.32
C LEU A 110 26.63 0.04 13.29
N ALA A 111 27.20 -1.06 12.81
CA ALA A 111 27.55 -2.17 13.67
C ALA A 111 28.67 -1.75 14.67
N PRO A 112 28.77 -2.36 15.87
CA PRO A 112 29.77 -1.99 16.89
C PRO A 112 31.21 -2.04 16.36
N GLU A 113 31.52 -2.94 15.42
CA GLU A 113 32.84 -3.06 14.81
C GLU A 113 33.20 -1.84 13.94
N ASP A 114 32.20 -1.13 13.42
CA ASP A 114 32.32 0.03 12.53
C ASP A 114 31.99 1.37 13.24
N GLU A 115 31.74 1.36 14.56
CA GLU A 115 31.29 2.53 15.34
C GLU A 115 32.27 3.71 15.22
N ASN A 116 33.57 3.44 15.07
CA ASN A 116 34.62 4.46 14.90
C ASN A 116 34.71 5.02 13.47
N ASN A 117 33.92 4.52 12.51
CA ASN A 117 33.92 5.01 11.13
C ASN A 117 33.05 6.26 10.99
N GLN A 118 33.61 7.41 11.38
CA GLN A 118 32.90 8.68 11.40
C GLN A 118 32.40 9.11 10.02
N GLN A 119 33.10 8.75 8.93
CA GLN A 119 32.66 9.10 7.57
C GLN A 119 31.41 8.31 7.17
N ALA A 120 31.38 7.02 7.46
CA ALA A 120 30.19 6.19 7.25
C ALA A 120 29.02 6.64 8.14
N ALA A 121 29.30 6.99 9.42
CA ALA A 121 28.28 7.52 10.33
C ALA A 121 27.65 8.81 9.80
N ASN A 122 28.47 9.76 9.34
CA ASN A 122 28.01 11.02 8.76
C ASN A 122 27.21 10.80 7.45
N ALA A 123 27.64 9.85 6.60
CA ALA A 123 26.91 9.50 5.38
C ALA A 123 25.55 8.87 5.71
N LEU A 124 25.50 8.02 6.73
CA LEU A 124 24.26 7.39 7.19
C LEU A 124 23.30 8.44 7.77
N ALA A 125 23.78 9.28 8.69
CA ALA A 125 22.99 10.35 9.31
C ALA A 125 22.40 11.32 8.27
N ARG A 126 23.20 11.72 7.28
CA ARG A 126 22.76 12.58 6.17
C ARG A 126 21.53 12.02 5.43
N LEU A 127 21.44 10.69 5.26
CA LEU A 127 20.30 10.05 4.62
C LEU A 127 19.14 9.87 5.59
N THR A 128 19.40 9.32 6.79
CA THR A 128 18.34 8.86 7.69
C THR A 128 17.74 9.95 8.57
N GLU A 129 18.43 11.07 8.76
CA GLU A 129 17.93 12.24 9.50
C GLU A 129 17.26 13.28 8.60
N SER A 130 17.14 13.01 7.28
CA SER A 130 16.40 13.88 6.37
C SER A 130 14.89 13.70 6.54
N ASP A 131 14.13 14.78 6.40
CA ASP A 131 12.66 14.72 6.41
C ASP A 131 12.11 13.84 5.26
N GLU A 132 12.83 13.75 4.15
CA GLU A 132 12.50 12.92 3.00
C GLU A 132 12.51 11.44 3.35
N PHE A 133 13.47 10.98 4.16
CA PHE A 133 13.61 9.57 4.52
C PHE A 133 12.38 9.01 5.23
N ALA A 134 11.78 9.79 6.13
CA ALA A 134 10.57 9.36 6.84
C ALA A 134 9.38 9.16 5.88
N GLY A 135 9.21 10.10 4.92
CA GLY A 135 8.18 10.00 3.89
C GLY A 135 8.43 8.84 2.92
N ASP A 136 9.65 8.66 2.47
CA ASP A 136 10.05 7.57 1.57
C ASP A 136 9.90 6.20 2.24
N TRP A 137 10.20 6.11 3.54
CA TRP A 137 9.98 4.89 4.32
C TRP A 137 8.50 4.54 4.40
N TRP A 138 7.64 5.50 4.73
CA TRP A 138 6.19 5.29 4.75
C TRP A 138 5.67 4.85 3.38
N ASN A 139 6.09 5.55 2.31
CA ASN A 139 5.74 5.19 0.94
C ASN A 139 6.20 3.77 0.57
N ALA A 140 7.40 3.36 0.97
CA ALA A 140 7.93 2.02 0.70
C ALA A 140 7.07 0.94 1.39
N VAL A 141 6.71 1.14 2.66
CA VAL A 141 5.85 0.21 3.41
C VAL A 141 4.44 0.14 2.81
N TYR A 142 3.85 1.29 2.46
CA TYR A 142 2.54 1.34 1.80
C TYR A 142 2.55 0.62 0.45
N ARG A 143 3.54 0.89 -0.42
CA ARG A 143 3.66 0.24 -1.74
C ARG A 143 3.90 -1.25 -1.63
N ALA A 144 4.73 -1.71 -0.69
CA ALA A 144 4.90 -3.12 -0.41
C ALA A 144 3.59 -3.78 0.05
N GLY A 145 2.81 -3.12 0.92
CA GLY A 145 1.48 -3.55 1.33
C GLY A 145 0.50 -3.65 0.18
N SER A 146 0.46 -2.63 -0.66
CA SER A 146 -0.44 -2.48 -1.80
C SER A 146 -0.23 -3.55 -2.86
N LEU A 147 1.02 -3.74 -3.32
CA LEU A 147 1.36 -4.57 -4.48
C LEU A 147 2.08 -5.88 -4.13
N GLY A 148 2.41 -6.09 -2.84
CA GLY A 148 3.07 -7.29 -2.33
C GLY A 148 4.58 -7.14 -2.14
N TRP A 149 5.24 -6.26 -2.86
CA TRP A 149 6.64 -5.91 -2.72
C TRP A 149 6.91 -4.54 -3.32
N VAL A 150 8.03 -3.97 -2.94
CA VAL A 150 8.58 -2.75 -3.52
C VAL A 150 10.09 -2.95 -3.69
N PHE A 151 10.71 -2.19 -4.57
CA PHE A 151 12.15 -2.20 -4.71
C PHE A 151 12.74 -0.90 -4.18
N GLY A 152 13.89 -1.02 -3.50
CA GLY A 152 14.76 0.12 -3.25
C GLY A 152 16.01 -0.01 -4.13
N ARG A 153 16.44 1.10 -4.74
CA ARG A 153 17.71 1.17 -5.46
C ARG A 153 18.53 2.37 -5.01
N VAL A 154 19.84 2.19 -4.94
CA VAL A 154 20.78 3.28 -4.70
C VAL A 154 21.07 3.94 -6.03
N VAL A 155 20.83 5.24 -6.09
CA VAL A 155 21.02 6.07 -7.29
C VAL A 155 22.05 7.15 -7.00
N TRP A 156 22.83 7.52 -7.99
CA TRP A 156 23.71 8.66 -7.95
C TRP A 156 23.71 9.40 -9.27
N ASN A 157 23.50 10.70 -9.21
CA ASN A 157 23.61 11.62 -10.31
C ASN A 157 24.19 12.95 -9.81
N GLN A 158 25.44 13.20 -10.17
CA GLN A 158 26.16 14.39 -9.73
C GLN A 158 25.48 15.72 -10.14
N ALA A 159 24.70 15.70 -11.20
CA ALA A 159 23.95 16.90 -11.65
C ALA A 159 22.77 17.23 -10.73
N VAL A 160 22.27 16.25 -9.96
CA VAL A 160 21.16 16.42 -9.01
C VAL A 160 21.69 16.72 -7.62
N GLN A 161 22.59 15.85 -7.11
CA GLN A 161 23.23 16.04 -5.81
C GLN A 161 24.58 15.31 -5.73
N PRO A 162 25.51 15.79 -4.85
CA PRO A 162 26.87 15.25 -4.78
C PRO A 162 26.95 13.85 -4.16
N HIS A 163 25.92 13.40 -3.45
CA HIS A 163 25.88 12.12 -2.73
C HIS A 163 24.83 11.21 -3.34
N PRO A 164 24.99 9.87 -3.24
CA PRO A 164 23.95 8.94 -3.63
C PRO A 164 22.72 9.08 -2.72
N TRP A 165 21.59 8.59 -3.19
CA TRP A 165 20.33 8.52 -2.44
C TRP A 165 19.62 7.20 -2.73
N ILE A 166 18.53 6.93 -2.02
CA ILE A 166 17.69 5.75 -2.22
C ILE A 166 16.41 6.18 -2.91
N GLU A 167 16.05 5.45 -3.97
CA GLU A 167 14.82 5.61 -4.70
C GLU A 167 13.96 4.35 -4.53
N CYS A 168 12.66 4.56 -4.24
CA CYS A 168 11.67 3.50 -4.22
C CYS A 168 11.08 3.30 -5.60
N VAL A 169 11.09 2.05 -6.11
CA VAL A 169 10.56 1.67 -7.42
C VAL A 169 9.43 0.67 -7.24
N ASP A 170 8.33 0.90 -7.95
CA ASP A 170 7.12 0.07 -7.87
C ASP A 170 7.34 -1.36 -8.35
N ALA A 171 6.49 -2.26 -7.86
CA ALA A 171 6.55 -3.68 -8.13
C ALA A 171 6.46 -4.04 -9.63
N ASP A 172 5.77 -3.23 -10.42
CA ASP A 172 5.56 -3.41 -11.86
C ASP A 172 6.69 -2.85 -12.74
N CYS A 173 7.67 -2.17 -12.14
CA CYS A 173 8.83 -1.59 -12.82
C CYS A 173 10.14 -2.34 -12.55
N GLY A 174 10.07 -3.49 -11.85
CA GLY A 174 11.26 -4.24 -11.49
C GLY A 174 11.02 -5.75 -11.31
N MET A 175 12.10 -6.51 -11.42
CA MET A 175 12.12 -7.95 -11.20
C MET A 175 13.40 -8.37 -10.46
N ALA A 176 13.24 -9.04 -9.30
CA ALA A 176 14.35 -9.60 -8.56
C ALA A 176 14.70 -11.01 -9.07
N GLU A 177 15.98 -11.30 -9.16
CA GLU A 177 16.51 -12.61 -9.49
C GLU A 177 17.00 -13.31 -8.22
N PHE A 178 16.60 -14.58 -8.05
CA PHE A 178 16.97 -15.36 -6.89
C PHE A 178 17.75 -16.61 -7.30
N GLU A 179 18.79 -16.90 -6.53
CA GLU A 179 19.52 -18.15 -6.61
C GLU A 179 19.61 -18.79 -5.22
N ASN A 180 19.11 -20.02 -5.11
CA ASN A 180 19.06 -20.77 -3.85
C ASN A 180 18.47 -19.96 -2.65
N GLY A 181 17.47 -19.11 -2.92
CA GLY A 181 16.81 -18.30 -1.89
C GLY A 181 17.50 -16.97 -1.55
N LYS A 182 18.61 -16.66 -2.22
CA LYS A 182 19.30 -15.37 -2.10
C LYS A 182 19.02 -14.52 -3.31
N GLN A 183 18.73 -13.24 -3.10
CA GLN A 183 18.64 -12.28 -4.20
C GLN A 183 20.04 -12.01 -4.73
N VAL A 184 20.23 -12.20 -6.03
CA VAL A 184 21.53 -12.02 -6.71
C VAL A 184 21.55 -10.83 -7.65
N ALA A 185 20.40 -10.39 -8.13
CA ALA A 185 20.26 -9.21 -8.97
C ALA A 185 18.84 -8.64 -8.88
N VAL A 186 18.70 -7.38 -9.33
CA VAL A 186 17.41 -6.77 -9.64
C VAL A 186 17.50 -6.16 -11.03
N LEU A 187 16.49 -6.41 -11.85
CA LEU A 187 16.33 -5.83 -13.18
C LEU A 187 15.18 -4.82 -13.12
N PHE A 188 15.45 -3.56 -13.44
CA PHE A 188 14.45 -2.51 -13.61
C PHE A 188 14.24 -2.21 -15.07
N TRP A 189 13.10 -1.59 -15.38
CA TRP A 189 12.81 -1.06 -16.70
C TRP A 189 12.00 0.23 -16.63
N ASP A 190 12.41 1.18 -17.48
CA ASP A 190 11.66 2.39 -17.76
C ASP A 190 11.17 2.33 -19.21
N THR A 191 9.91 2.71 -19.43
CA THR A 191 9.31 2.65 -20.76
C THR A 191 9.03 4.06 -21.27
N PHE A 192 9.56 4.38 -22.45
CA PHE A 192 9.40 5.67 -23.13
C PHE A 192 8.68 5.47 -24.46
N THR A 193 7.83 6.42 -24.84
CA THR A 193 7.17 6.42 -26.15
C THR A 193 7.57 7.66 -26.90
N GLN A 194 8.26 7.48 -28.02
CA GLN A 194 8.69 8.56 -28.89
C GLN A 194 8.26 8.24 -30.34
N GLU A 195 7.52 9.14 -31.00
CA GLU A 195 7.10 9.00 -32.42
C GLU A 195 6.37 7.67 -32.73
N LYS A 196 5.56 7.16 -31.80
CA LYS A 196 4.85 5.86 -31.84
C LYS A 196 5.74 4.62 -31.65
N GLU A 197 7.04 4.80 -31.45
CA GLU A 197 7.96 3.73 -31.12
C GLU A 197 8.07 3.59 -29.60
N THR A 198 8.22 2.37 -29.13
CA THR A 198 8.37 2.08 -27.69
C THR A 198 9.82 1.75 -27.41
N TYR A 199 10.42 2.51 -26.51
CA TYR A 199 11.77 2.29 -26.01
C TYR A 199 11.69 1.80 -24.56
N ARG A 200 12.56 0.84 -24.20
CA ARG A 200 12.70 0.36 -22.82
C ARG A 200 14.16 0.39 -22.42
N LEU A 201 14.45 1.17 -21.39
CA LEU A 201 15.74 1.17 -20.73
C LEU A 201 15.72 0.12 -19.63
N LEU A 202 16.54 -0.90 -19.78
CA LEU A 202 16.74 -1.93 -18.77
C LEU A 202 17.98 -1.62 -17.95
N GLN A 203 17.88 -1.73 -16.63
CA GLN A 203 18.96 -1.52 -15.67
C GLN A 203 19.05 -2.75 -14.77
N ARG A 204 20.15 -3.49 -14.86
CA ARG A 204 20.37 -4.69 -14.07
C ARG A 204 21.44 -4.48 -13.01
N HIS A 205 21.01 -4.45 -11.76
CA HIS A 205 21.87 -4.27 -10.59
C HIS A 205 22.39 -5.61 -10.10
N THR A 206 23.72 -5.76 -10.11
CA THR A 206 24.44 -6.95 -9.62
C THR A 206 25.55 -6.50 -8.66
N PRO A 207 26.18 -7.42 -7.91
CA PRO A 207 27.33 -7.06 -7.08
C PRO A 207 28.43 -6.36 -7.90
N GLY A 208 28.80 -5.15 -7.49
CA GLY A 208 29.87 -4.39 -8.09
C GLY A 208 29.52 -3.61 -9.35
N GLN A 209 28.38 -3.85 -9.98
CA GLN A 209 28.08 -3.22 -11.27
C GLN A 209 26.58 -3.07 -11.56
N ILE A 210 26.28 -2.08 -12.42
CA ILE A 210 24.96 -1.90 -13.03
C ILE A 210 25.12 -1.99 -14.54
N GLU A 211 24.36 -2.88 -15.17
CA GLU A 211 24.32 -3.05 -16.62
C GLU A 211 23.11 -2.29 -17.19
N TYR A 212 23.33 -1.49 -18.25
CA TYR A 212 22.29 -0.71 -18.92
C TYR A 212 22.15 -1.18 -20.37
N THR A 213 20.92 -1.31 -20.85
CA THR A 213 20.65 -1.59 -22.27
C THR A 213 19.33 -0.94 -22.66
N LEU A 214 19.36 -0.17 -23.74
CA LEU A 214 18.16 0.41 -24.34
C LEU A 214 17.66 -0.51 -25.45
N TYR A 215 16.38 -0.87 -25.38
CA TYR A 215 15.71 -1.65 -26.42
C TYR A 215 14.64 -0.82 -27.12
N LYS A 216 14.51 -1.05 -28.43
CA LYS A 216 13.43 -0.51 -29.24
C LYS A 216 12.52 -1.65 -29.70
N GLY A 217 11.25 -1.64 -29.27
CA GLY A 217 10.30 -2.72 -29.50
C GLY A 217 8.85 -2.28 -29.62
N SER A 218 7.93 -3.14 -29.20
CA SER A 218 6.49 -2.89 -29.15
C SER A 218 5.94 -3.06 -27.74
N GLY A 219 4.61 -2.95 -27.54
CA GLY A 219 3.96 -3.07 -26.24
C GLY A 219 4.29 -4.38 -25.50
N ASP A 220 4.31 -5.47 -26.21
CA ASP A 220 4.46 -6.85 -25.74
C ASP A 220 5.75 -7.56 -26.20
N ASN A 221 6.64 -6.84 -26.89
CA ASN A 221 7.92 -7.37 -27.34
C ASN A 221 9.05 -6.39 -27.04
N LEU A 222 10.16 -6.90 -26.48
CA LEU A 222 11.32 -6.11 -26.10
C LEU A 222 12.00 -5.46 -27.29
N GLY A 223 12.03 -6.14 -28.43
CA GLY A 223 12.66 -5.67 -29.65
C GLY A 223 14.17 -5.81 -29.68
N MET A 224 14.85 -4.89 -30.36
CA MET A 224 16.31 -4.92 -30.58
C MET A 224 17.01 -3.90 -29.67
N PRO A 225 18.23 -4.20 -29.19
CA PRO A 225 19.06 -3.21 -28.52
C PRO A 225 19.47 -2.09 -29.49
N VAL A 226 19.41 -0.86 -28.99
CA VAL A 226 19.76 0.34 -29.74
C VAL A 226 20.65 1.28 -28.92
N PRO A 227 21.40 2.21 -29.52
CA PRO A 227 22.17 3.21 -28.81
C PRO A 227 21.29 4.08 -27.90
N PHE A 228 21.83 4.54 -26.74
CA PHE A 228 21.11 5.43 -25.83
C PHE A 228 20.68 6.75 -26.46
N THR A 229 21.39 7.18 -27.50
CA THR A 229 21.10 8.41 -28.29
C THR A 229 19.84 8.34 -29.15
N ASP A 230 19.29 7.13 -29.38
CA ASP A 230 18.11 6.94 -30.22
C ASP A 230 16.82 7.40 -29.53
N CYS A 231 16.84 7.52 -28.18
CA CYS A 231 15.76 8.07 -27.39
C CYS A 231 16.23 9.33 -26.65
N LYS A 232 15.45 10.41 -26.70
CA LYS A 232 15.80 11.69 -26.07
C LYS A 232 15.94 11.56 -24.55
N ASP A 233 15.09 10.73 -23.94
CA ASP A 233 15.04 10.55 -22.49
C ASP A 233 16.23 9.74 -21.96
N THR A 234 16.96 9.03 -22.81
CA THR A 234 18.14 8.22 -22.46
C THR A 234 19.45 8.74 -23.02
N ALA A 235 19.40 9.77 -23.88
CA ALA A 235 20.59 10.30 -24.57
C ALA A 235 21.71 10.75 -23.62
N TYR A 236 21.37 11.28 -22.44
CA TYR A 236 22.33 11.70 -21.42
C TYR A 236 23.21 10.56 -20.90
N LEU A 237 22.75 9.31 -21.00
CA LEU A 237 23.54 8.14 -20.58
C LEU A 237 24.79 7.95 -21.43
N ALA A 238 24.76 8.40 -22.69
CA ALA A 238 25.92 8.35 -23.59
C ALA A 238 27.07 9.28 -23.15
N ASP A 239 26.78 10.27 -22.30
CA ASP A 239 27.80 11.19 -21.78
C ASP A 239 28.45 10.67 -20.49
N ILE A 240 27.90 9.62 -19.88
CA ILE A 240 28.43 9.03 -18.64
C ILE A 240 29.67 8.19 -18.96
N PRO A 241 30.83 8.47 -18.33
CA PRO A 241 31.99 7.60 -18.43
C PRO A 241 31.68 6.17 -18.03
N GLY A 242 32.00 5.19 -18.87
CA GLY A 242 31.64 3.78 -18.67
C GLY A 242 30.42 3.32 -19.45
N LEU A 243 29.47 4.21 -19.77
CA LEU A 243 28.36 3.92 -20.68
C LEU A 243 28.59 4.43 -22.10
N ARG A 244 29.53 5.36 -22.31
CA ARG A 244 29.92 5.85 -23.64
C ARG A 244 30.47 4.74 -24.53
N ASP A 245 31.34 3.89 -23.97
CA ASP A 245 32.06 2.84 -24.70
C ASP A 245 31.62 1.42 -24.27
N GLY A 246 30.60 1.35 -23.42
CA GLY A 246 30.12 0.09 -22.85
C GLY A 246 28.68 0.20 -22.34
N THR A 247 28.24 -0.84 -21.63
CA THR A 247 26.90 -0.95 -21.05
C THR A 247 26.93 -1.08 -19.53
N MET A 248 28.10 -1.00 -18.90
CA MET A 248 28.29 -1.28 -17.48
C MET A 248 28.90 -0.13 -16.71
N LEU A 249 28.31 0.17 -15.54
CA LEU A 249 28.88 1.06 -14.53
C LEU A 249 29.35 0.26 -13.33
N THR A 250 30.57 0.54 -12.87
CA THR A 250 31.10 -0.01 -11.63
C THR A 250 30.57 0.80 -10.44
N THR A 251 29.99 0.11 -9.45
CA THR A 251 29.38 0.75 -8.27
C THR A 251 30.31 0.82 -7.07
N GLY A 252 31.37 0.00 -7.03
CA GLY A 252 32.23 -0.18 -5.85
C GLY A 252 31.58 -0.97 -4.71
N ALA A 253 30.29 -1.28 -4.80
CA ALA A 253 29.58 -2.04 -3.77
C ALA A 253 29.83 -3.55 -3.90
N SER A 254 30.01 -4.26 -2.79
CA SER A 254 30.22 -5.71 -2.75
C SER A 254 28.93 -6.52 -2.99
N ARG A 255 27.80 -5.86 -2.97
CA ARG A 255 26.43 -6.40 -3.10
C ARG A 255 25.64 -5.68 -4.18
N PRO A 256 24.48 -6.21 -4.62
CA PRO A 256 23.60 -5.46 -5.53
C PRO A 256 23.20 -4.13 -4.89
N THR A 257 23.22 -3.06 -5.68
CA THR A 257 22.79 -1.71 -5.24
C THR A 257 21.26 -1.53 -5.30
N ALA A 258 20.53 -2.63 -5.42
CA ALA A 258 19.08 -2.65 -5.37
C ALA A 258 18.58 -3.92 -4.69
N HIS A 259 17.51 -3.78 -3.91
CA HIS A 259 16.89 -4.88 -3.19
C HIS A 259 15.38 -4.84 -3.26
N MET A 260 14.74 -6.03 -3.27
CA MET A 260 13.30 -6.20 -3.16
C MET A 260 12.89 -6.28 -1.69
N MET A 261 12.03 -5.39 -1.25
CA MET A 261 11.36 -5.46 0.04
C MET A 261 10.04 -6.23 -0.10
N ALA A 262 9.98 -7.41 0.49
CA ALA A 262 8.77 -8.23 0.52
C ALA A 262 7.81 -7.74 1.60
N ASN A 263 6.51 -7.65 1.29
CA ASN A 263 5.50 -7.24 2.25
C ASN A 263 5.30 -8.25 3.40
N TYR A 264 5.07 -9.51 3.03
CA TYR A 264 4.71 -10.56 3.99
C TYR A 264 5.27 -11.91 3.55
N ARG A 265 4.55 -12.99 3.79
CA ARG A 265 4.91 -14.33 3.36
C ARG A 265 4.87 -14.49 1.83
N PRO A 266 5.63 -15.44 1.26
CA PRO A 266 5.54 -15.76 -0.15
C PRO A 266 4.13 -16.19 -0.58
N ARG A 267 3.74 -15.79 -1.79
CA ARG A 267 2.43 -16.13 -2.34
C ARG A 267 2.31 -17.61 -2.62
N GLN A 268 1.33 -18.26 -2.00
CA GLN A 268 1.19 -19.72 -2.03
C GLN A 268 0.97 -20.30 -3.44
N GLU A 269 0.31 -19.55 -4.31
CA GLU A 269 0.02 -19.93 -5.69
C GLU A 269 1.29 -20.08 -6.53
N TRP A 270 2.39 -19.39 -6.14
CA TRP A 270 3.64 -19.35 -6.88
C TRP A 270 4.71 -20.30 -6.33
N ARG A 271 4.40 -21.11 -5.32
CA ARG A 271 5.36 -22.01 -4.66
C ARG A 271 6.14 -22.94 -5.60
N HIS A 272 5.57 -23.30 -6.75
CA HIS A 272 6.19 -24.15 -7.76
C HIS A 272 6.87 -23.39 -8.90
N LYS A 273 6.78 -22.04 -8.92
CA LYS A 273 7.41 -21.22 -9.95
C LYS A 273 8.82 -20.84 -9.52
N LYS A 274 9.82 -21.11 -10.37
CA LYS A 274 11.25 -20.99 -10.03
C LYS A 274 11.64 -19.66 -9.40
N GLN A 275 11.23 -18.54 -9.99
CA GLN A 275 11.55 -17.19 -9.50
C GLN A 275 10.44 -16.65 -8.58
N LEU A 276 9.19 -16.73 -9.00
CA LEU A 276 8.07 -16.14 -8.30
C LEU A 276 7.78 -16.75 -6.91
N ARG A 277 8.31 -17.94 -6.61
CA ARG A 277 8.15 -18.56 -5.28
C ARG A 277 8.69 -17.73 -4.12
N TYR A 278 9.53 -16.74 -4.40
CA TYR A 278 10.11 -15.83 -3.41
C TYR A 278 9.35 -14.51 -3.27
N TYR A 279 8.42 -14.26 -4.20
CA TYR A 279 7.63 -13.04 -4.20
C TYR A 279 6.48 -13.12 -3.21
N SER A 280 6.23 -12.02 -2.55
CA SER A 280 5.32 -11.91 -1.44
C SER A 280 3.86 -11.68 -1.89
N THR A 281 2.93 -11.84 -0.96
CA THR A 281 1.52 -11.49 -1.15
C THR A 281 1.26 -10.06 -0.69
N SER A 282 0.44 -9.33 -1.44
CA SER A 282 -0.08 -8.01 -1.03
C SER A 282 -1.12 -8.13 0.09
N ASP A 283 -1.42 -7.04 0.76
CA ASP A 283 -2.52 -6.98 1.71
C ASP A 283 -3.86 -7.10 0.98
N VAL A 284 -3.98 -6.52 -0.21
CA VAL A 284 -5.15 -6.68 -1.09
C VAL A 284 -5.42 -8.17 -1.39
N ALA A 285 -4.40 -8.91 -1.83
CA ALA A 285 -4.53 -10.34 -2.10
C ALA A 285 -4.85 -11.18 -0.84
N ARG A 286 -4.48 -10.72 0.36
CA ARG A 286 -4.85 -11.36 1.64
C ARG A 286 -6.35 -11.22 1.93
N GLY A 287 -6.97 -10.10 1.57
CA GLY A 287 -8.42 -9.93 1.59
C GLY A 287 -9.13 -10.79 0.56
N GLY A 288 -8.45 -11.11 -0.54
CA GLY A 288 -8.97 -11.99 -1.59
C GLY A 288 -10.25 -11.44 -2.21
N THR A 289 -11.25 -12.31 -2.38
CA THR A 289 -12.55 -11.94 -2.97
C THR A 289 -13.46 -11.16 -2.01
N ILE A 290 -13.07 -10.97 -0.74
CA ILE A 290 -13.91 -10.28 0.23
C ILE A 290 -14.16 -8.83 -0.21
N PHE A 291 -13.15 -8.14 -0.75
CA PHE A 291 -13.29 -6.78 -1.25
C PHE A 291 -14.26 -6.71 -2.43
N GLU A 292 -14.14 -7.66 -3.39
CA GLU A 292 -15.06 -7.76 -4.51
C GLU A 292 -16.51 -8.06 -4.07
N ASP A 293 -16.68 -8.83 -2.98
CA ASP A 293 -18.00 -9.16 -2.43
C ASP A 293 -18.62 -7.94 -1.70
N ILE A 294 -17.81 -7.14 -1.04
CA ILE A 294 -18.24 -5.86 -0.43
C ILE A 294 -18.75 -4.92 -1.54
N ASP A 295 -17.95 -4.70 -2.57
CA ASP A 295 -18.29 -3.85 -3.72
C ASP A 295 -19.56 -4.35 -4.44
N HIS A 296 -19.67 -5.67 -4.59
CA HIS A 296 -20.85 -6.27 -5.20
C HIS A 296 -22.10 -6.03 -4.35
N ASN A 297 -22.06 -6.26 -3.05
CA ASN A 297 -23.19 -6.04 -2.16
C ASN A 297 -23.59 -4.56 -2.12
N TRP A 298 -22.60 -3.65 -2.14
CA TRP A 298 -22.85 -2.22 -2.24
C TRP A 298 -23.51 -1.84 -3.57
N SER A 299 -23.03 -2.40 -4.68
CA SER A 299 -23.64 -2.19 -6.00
C SER A 299 -25.08 -2.73 -6.07
N GLN A 300 -25.34 -3.89 -5.42
CA GLN A 300 -26.70 -4.45 -5.35
C GLN A 300 -27.62 -3.58 -4.49
N LEU A 301 -27.15 -3.05 -3.38
CA LEU A 301 -27.92 -2.11 -2.56
C LEU A 301 -28.31 -0.85 -3.36
N GLN A 302 -27.36 -0.26 -4.11
CA GLN A 302 -27.66 0.89 -4.96
C GLN A 302 -28.69 0.55 -6.04
N HIS A 303 -28.55 -0.61 -6.66
CA HIS A 303 -29.52 -1.09 -7.64
C HIS A 303 -30.91 -1.32 -7.01
N GLU A 304 -31.00 -1.85 -5.79
CA GLU A 304 -32.25 -2.06 -5.09
C GLU A 304 -32.92 -0.72 -4.75
N VAL A 305 -32.17 0.28 -4.33
CA VAL A 305 -32.65 1.66 -4.11
C VAL A 305 -33.23 2.25 -5.40
N GLU A 306 -32.56 2.03 -6.54
CA GLU A 306 -33.08 2.47 -7.84
C GLU A 306 -34.33 1.70 -8.26
N ALA A 307 -34.37 0.38 -8.01
CA ALA A 307 -35.50 -0.47 -8.36
C ALA A 307 -36.72 -0.25 -7.46
N ALA A 308 -36.50 0.18 -6.22
CA ALA A 308 -37.56 0.46 -5.23
C ALA A 308 -38.30 1.78 -5.48
N ARG A 309 -37.94 2.53 -6.53
CA ARG A 309 -38.74 3.68 -6.96
C ARG A 309 -40.15 3.21 -7.20
N GLY A 310 -41.13 3.91 -6.63
CA GLY A 310 -42.56 3.56 -6.78
C GLY A 310 -42.92 3.32 -8.23
N ARG A 311 -43.51 2.18 -8.52
CA ARG A 311 -44.00 1.84 -9.85
C ARG A 311 -45.50 1.97 -9.86
N LEU A 312 -46.00 2.67 -10.86
CA LEU A 312 -47.42 2.79 -11.13
C LEU A 312 -47.79 1.77 -12.24
N PHE A 313 -48.68 0.86 -11.94
CA PHE A 313 -49.35 0.10 -12.98
C PHE A 313 -50.53 0.93 -13.47
N VAL A 314 -50.47 1.33 -14.74
CA VAL A 314 -51.45 2.18 -15.39
C VAL A 314 -52.05 1.41 -16.52
N ASP A 315 -53.38 1.48 -16.66
CA ASP A 315 -54.07 0.88 -17.79
C ASP A 315 -53.51 1.46 -19.11
N GLU A 316 -53.28 0.60 -20.12
CA GLU A 316 -52.73 0.99 -21.41
C GLU A 316 -53.57 2.09 -22.10
N SER A 317 -54.84 2.20 -21.76
CA SER A 317 -55.76 3.23 -22.25
C SER A 317 -55.42 4.65 -21.75
N LEU A 318 -54.59 4.76 -20.68
CA LEU A 318 -54.16 6.03 -20.07
C LEU A 318 -52.76 6.48 -20.54
N LEU A 319 -52.10 5.67 -21.35
CA LEU A 319 -50.79 6.01 -21.89
C LEU A 319 -50.93 6.86 -23.16
N ASP A 320 -50.12 7.89 -23.28
CA ASP A 320 -49.98 8.68 -24.49
C ASP A 320 -49.06 7.98 -25.49
N SER A 321 -49.35 8.07 -26.78
CA SER A 321 -48.56 7.50 -27.86
C SER A 321 -48.29 8.52 -28.95
N ASP A 322 -47.02 8.65 -29.33
CA ASP A 322 -46.60 9.51 -30.45
C ASP A 322 -46.86 8.92 -31.84
N GLY A 323 -47.56 7.81 -31.90
CA GLY A 323 -47.96 7.14 -33.16
C GLY A 323 -47.45 5.69 -33.28
N PRO A 324 -47.84 4.99 -34.37
CA PRO A 324 -47.55 3.57 -34.58
C PRO A 324 -46.03 3.30 -34.53
N GLY A 325 -45.59 2.39 -33.65
CA GLY A 325 -44.21 1.95 -33.53
C GLY A 325 -43.30 2.82 -32.64
N LYS A 326 -43.81 3.89 -32.03
CA LYS A 326 -43.03 4.77 -31.14
C LYS A 326 -43.14 4.43 -29.65
N GLY A 327 -43.95 3.45 -29.30
CA GLY A 327 -44.22 3.06 -27.91
C GLY A 327 -45.26 3.93 -27.23
N ALA A 328 -45.64 3.54 -26.03
CA ALA A 328 -46.52 4.32 -25.16
C ALA A 328 -45.71 4.81 -23.96
N TYR A 329 -45.94 6.03 -23.54
CA TYR A 329 -45.24 6.65 -22.41
C TYR A 329 -46.22 7.32 -21.45
N LEU A 330 -45.81 7.49 -20.17
CA LEU A 330 -46.52 8.24 -19.17
C LEU A 330 -45.71 9.51 -18.89
N ASP A 331 -46.32 10.67 -19.08
CA ASP A 331 -45.68 11.94 -18.76
C ASP A 331 -45.70 12.19 -17.23
N TRP A 332 -44.57 11.95 -16.57
CA TRP A 332 -44.39 12.11 -15.12
C TRP A 332 -44.49 13.56 -14.62
N PHE A 333 -44.40 14.54 -15.51
CA PHE A 333 -44.44 15.98 -15.17
C PHE A 333 -45.84 16.56 -15.31
N ARG A 334 -46.81 15.73 -15.60
CA ARG A 334 -48.20 16.16 -15.76
C ARG A 334 -48.91 16.17 -14.41
N ASP A 335 -49.29 17.33 -13.93
CA ASP A 335 -50.00 17.52 -12.64
C ASP A 335 -51.45 16.98 -12.67
N VAL A 336 -52.05 16.82 -13.85
CA VAL A 336 -53.42 16.34 -14.01
C VAL A 336 -53.52 15.31 -15.14
N PHE A 337 -53.91 14.12 -14.80
CA PHE A 337 -54.22 13.07 -15.78
C PHE A 337 -55.71 13.13 -16.14
N PRO A 338 -56.11 13.41 -17.40
CA PRO A 338 -57.52 13.40 -17.78
C PRO A 338 -57.99 11.94 -17.76
N THR A 339 -58.95 11.63 -16.91
CA THR A 339 -59.66 10.33 -16.95
C THR A 339 -60.47 10.27 -18.24
N ARG A 340 -60.01 9.44 -19.20
CA ARG A 340 -60.85 9.09 -20.36
C ARG A 340 -62.02 8.24 -19.85
N GLN A 341 -63.23 8.70 -20.06
CA GLN A 341 -64.41 7.87 -19.82
C GLN A 341 -64.36 6.69 -20.75
N ASN A 342 -64.15 5.49 -20.18
CA ASN A 342 -64.28 4.24 -20.92
C ASN A 342 -65.76 3.98 -21.17
N PRO A 343 -66.20 3.68 -22.39
CA PRO A 343 -67.62 3.47 -22.72
C PRO A 343 -68.20 2.15 -22.19
N SER A 344 -67.42 1.28 -21.57
CA SER A 344 -67.91 0.09 -20.88
C SER A 344 -68.16 0.39 -19.41
N ILE A 345 -69.41 0.24 -19.02
CA ILE A 345 -70.03 0.71 -17.76
C ILE A 345 -69.47 0.11 -16.48
N ASP A 346 -68.54 -0.87 -16.55
CA ASP A 346 -68.02 -1.59 -15.37
C ASP A 346 -66.48 -1.64 -15.22
N ALA A 347 -65.72 -0.90 -16.01
CA ALA A 347 -64.27 -0.86 -15.87
C ALA A 347 -63.83 0.40 -15.13
N GLN A 348 -63.63 0.32 -13.83
CA GLN A 348 -62.85 1.31 -13.07
C GLN A 348 -61.39 1.25 -13.52
N ALA A 349 -60.86 2.36 -14.01
CA ALA A 349 -59.44 2.48 -14.25
C ALA A 349 -58.68 2.26 -12.94
N THR A 350 -57.91 1.17 -12.85
CA THR A 350 -57.24 0.77 -11.65
C THR A 350 -55.82 1.38 -11.67
N PHE A 351 -55.53 2.26 -10.73
CA PHE A 351 -54.19 2.67 -10.42
C PHE A 351 -53.72 1.78 -9.27
N GLU A 352 -52.71 0.98 -9.51
CA GLU A 352 -52.10 0.18 -8.48
C GLU A 352 -50.66 0.70 -8.26
N GLN A 353 -50.44 1.23 -7.10
CA GLN A 353 -49.09 1.61 -6.69
C GLN A 353 -48.42 0.40 -6.03
N VAL A 354 -47.36 -0.08 -6.64
CA VAL A 354 -46.55 -1.14 -6.08
C VAL A 354 -45.24 -0.54 -5.59
N GLN A 355 -45.04 -0.61 -4.29
CA GLN A 355 -43.78 -0.26 -3.66
C GLN A 355 -43.16 -1.52 -3.08
N PHE A 356 -41.90 -1.78 -3.41
CA PHE A 356 -41.16 -2.91 -2.86
C PHE A 356 -40.48 -2.48 -1.59
N ASP A 357 -40.50 -3.35 -0.56
CA ASP A 357 -39.72 -3.15 0.65
C ASP A 357 -38.23 -3.31 0.33
N MET A 358 -37.43 -2.32 0.72
CA MET A 358 -35.99 -2.32 0.51
C MET A 358 -35.30 -3.11 1.62
N ARG A 359 -34.40 -4.01 1.27
CA ARG A 359 -33.61 -4.83 2.21
C ARG A 359 -32.31 -4.13 2.64
N VAL A 360 -32.39 -2.83 2.94
CA VAL A 360 -31.22 -1.99 3.26
C VAL A 360 -30.43 -2.53 4.45
N GLU A 361 -31.11 -2.89 5.54
CA GLU A 361 -30.46 -3.39 6.76
C GLU A 361 -29.70 -4.70 6.55
N GLN A 362 -30.24 -5.60 5.71
CA GLN A 362 -29.61 -6.87 5.40
C GLN A 362 -28.32 -6.65 4.58
N TYR A 363 -28.34 -5.75 3.59
CA TYR A 363 -27.14 -5.41 2.82
C TYR A 363 -26.08 -4.72 3.68
N LEU A 364 -26.46 -3.75 4.51
CA LEU A 364 -25.52 -3.08 5.42
C LEU A 364 -24.89 -4.07 6.41
N THR A 365 -25.67 -5.03 6.93
CA THR A 365 -25.16 -6.10 7.80
C THR A 365 -24.17 -7.00 7.07
N LEU A 366 -24.42 -7.35 5.81
CA LEU A 366 -23.51 -8.15 4.99
C LEU A 366 -22.21 -7.39 4.72
N ILE A 367 -22.30 -6.11 4.39
CA ILE A 367 -21.16 -5.24 4.13
C ILE A 367 -20.30 -5.09 5.40
N ASP A 368 -20.90 -4.77 6.56
CA ASP A 368 -20.19 -4.69 7.84
C ASP A 368 -19.50 -6.02 8.21
N SER A 369 -20.19 -7.14 8.01
CA SER A 369 -19.60 -8.47 8.20
C SER A 369 -18.43 -8.72 7.25
N GLY A 370 -18.54 -8.27 5.99
CA GLY A 370 -17.48 -8.33 5.00
C GLY A 370 -16.25 -7.52 5.45
N ILE A 371 -16.45 -6.27 5.86
CA ILE A 371 -15.37 -5.40 6.34
C ILE A 371 -14.67 -6.01 7.56
N ARG A 372 -15.43 -6.52 8.55
CA ARG A 372 -14.85 -7.23 9.71
C ARG A 372 -14.02 -8.45 9.32
N LYS A 373 -14.44 -9.17 8.29
CA LYS A 373 -13.67 -10.31 7.72
C LYS A 373 -12.40 -9.84 7.01
N ALA A 374 -12.46 -8.74 6.26
CA ALA A 374 -11.29 -8.12 5.62
C ALA A 374 -10.25 -7.68 6.66
N VAL A 375 -10.67 -6.93 7.70
CA VAL A 375 -9.83 -6.55 8.86
C VAL A 375 -9.15 -7.78 9.46
N SER A 376 -9.92 -8.85 9.69
CA SER A 376 -9.39 -10.11 10.21
C SER A 376 -8.42 -10.79 9.24
N ALA A 377 -8.68 -10.79 7.92
CA ALA A 377 -7.81 -11.41 6.91
C ALA A 377 -6.47 -10.69 6.79
N LEU A 378 -6.47 -9.36 6.91
CA LEU A 378 -5.24 -8.55 6.94
C LEU A 378 -4.47 -8.69 8.25
N GLY A 379 -5.04 -9.34 9.27
CA GLY A 379 -4.42 -9.49 10.57
C GLY A 379 -4.44 -8.21 11.40
N LEU A 380 -5.39 -7.32 11.12
CA LEU A 380 -5.66 -6.13 11.89
C LEU A 380 -6.58 -6.45 13.08
N SER A 381 -6.44 -5.65 14.14
CA SER A 381 -7.39 -5.60 15.24
C SER A 381 -8.51 -4.61 14.91
N PRO A 382 -9.78 -4.86 15.25
CA PRO A 382 -10.88 -3.91 15.03
C PRO A 382 -10.60 -2.53 15.62
N PHE A 383 -9.88 -2.49 16.73
CA PHE A 383 -9.44 -1.25 17.38
C PHE A 383 -8.53 -0.37 16.49
N THR A 384 -7.68 -0.96 15.67
CA THR A 384 -6.76 -0.22 14.78
C THR A 384 -7.48 0.56 13.69
N VAL A 385 -8.71 0.19 13.38
CA VAL A 385 -9.53 0.78 12.31
C VAL A 385 -10.85 1.35 12.84
N ASP A 386 -10.87 1.76 14.10
CA ASP A 386 -12.00 2.40 14.79
C ASP A 386 -13.33 1.60 14.73
N MET A 387 -13.24 0.28 14.59
CA MET A 387 -14.40 -0.62 14.58
C MET A 387 -14.70 -1.27 15.93
N ASP A 388 -14.01 -0.85 16.99
CA ASP A 388 -14.27 -1.34 18.36
C ASP A 388 -15.25 -0.42 19.09
N PRO A 389 -16.49 -0.85 19.36
CA PRO A 389 -17.50 -0.02 20.02
C PRO A 389 -17.15 0.33 21.48
N GLN A 390 -16.13 -0.30 22.07
CA GLN A 390 -15.66 -0.04 23.42
C GLN A 390 -14.46 0.92 23.48
N ALA A 391 -14.07 1.50 22.36
CA ALA A 391 -12.91 2.39 22.24
C ALA A 391 -13.16 3.83 22.76
N SER A 392 -14.15 4.06 23.62
CA SER A 392 -14.47 5.38 24.17
C SER A 392 -13.85 5.56 25.57
N GLY A 393 -12.94 6.53 25.70
CA GLY A 393 -12.34 6.96 26.97
C GLY A 393 -10.81 7.02 26.93
N ASP A 394 -10.21 7.60 27.97
CA ASP A 394 -8.75 7.61 28.17
C ASP A 394 -8.25 6.19 28.45
N MET A 395 -7.53 5.61 27.49
CA MET A 395 -6.99 4.26 27.63
C MET A 395 -5.51 4.28 27.97
N THR A 396 -5.09 3.31 28.77
CA THR A 396 -3.67 3.11 29.08
C THR A 396 -2.93 2.47 27.90
N ALA A 397 -1.63 2.73 27.76
CA ALA A 397 -0.80 2.09 26.72
C ALA A 397 -0.85 0.55 26.82
N THR A 398 -0.98 -0.01 28.02
CA THR A 398 -1.12 -1.45 28.23
C THR A 398 -2.42 -1.97 27.63
N GLU A 399 -3.53 -1.26 27.80
CA GLU A 399 -4.82 -1.63 27.23
C GLU A 399 -4.79 -1.49 25.70
N THR A 400 -4.25 -0.40 25.19
CA THR A 400 -4.02 -0.20 23.74
C THR A 400 -3.18 -1.32 23.15
N LYS A 401 -2.09 -1.72 23.81
CA LYS A 401 -1.25 -2.87 23.41
C LYS A 401 -2.02 -4.19 23.41
N ALA A 402 -2.89 -4.40 24.39
CA ALA A 402 -3.71 -5.60 24.44
C ALA A 402 -4.75 -5.64 23.31
N ARG A 403 -5.40 -4.52 23.01
CA ARG A 403 -6.40 -4.39 21.94
C ARG A 403 -5.78 -4.43 20.55
N THR A 404 -4.55 -3.91 20.35
CA THR A 404 -3.81 -3.94 19.07
C THR A 404 -2.93 -5.17 18.88
N LYS A 405 -2.98 -6.15 19.80
CA LYS A 405 -2.09 -7.34 19.81
C LYS A 405 -1.99 -8.04 18.44
N ARG A 406 -3.09 -8.17 17.72
CA ARG A 406 -3.11 -8.84 16.40
C ARG A 406 -2.42 -8.00 15.33
N THR A 407 -2.70 -6.70 15.28
CA THR A 407 -2.03 -5.75 14.37
C THR A 407 -0.52 -5.76 14.63
N ARG A 408 -0.12 -5.71 15.90
CA ARG A 408 1.29 -5.78 16.30
C ARG A 408 1.97 -7.06 15.82
N ALA A 409 1.33 -8.22 16.01
CA ALA A 409 1.89 -9.49 15.54
C ALA A 409 2.05 -9.54 14.00
N THR A 410 1.14 -8.89 13.25
CA THR A 410 1.24 -8.74 11.80
C THR A 410 2.38 -7.79 11.43
N ALA A 411 2.48 -6.64 12.10
CA ALA A 411 3.57 -5.67 11.90
C ALA A 411 4.94 -6.29 12.22
N ASP A 412 5.08 -7.03 13.32
CA ASP A 412 6.31 -7.75 13.67
C ASP A 412 6.72 -8.77 12.60
N ALA A 413 5.73 -9.46 12.02
CA ALA A 413 5.99 -10.45 10.96
C ALA A 413 6.47 -9.78 9.66
N LYS A 414 5.87 -8.64 9.27
CA LYS A 414 6.30 -7.84 8.12
C LYS A 414 7.64 -7.16 8.38
N GLY A 415 7.82 -6.57 9.55
CA GLY A 415 9.03 -5.86 9.95
C GLY A 415 10.32 -6.69 9.88
N ARG A 416 10.24 -8.03 9.91
CA ARG A 416 11.39 -8.91 9.68
C ARG A 416 11.94 -8.78 8.24
N HIS A 417 11.05 -8.64 7.27
CA HIS A 417 11.41 -8.46 5.86
C HIS A 417 11.93 -7.04 5.61
N GLU A 418 11.28 -6.06 6.20
CA GLU A 418 11.64 -4.65 6.12
C GLU A 418 13.04 -4.38 6.68
N ARG A 419 13.33 -4.87 7.91
CA ARG A 419 14.66 -4.74 8.52
C ARG A 419 15.76 -5.36 7.67
N ALA A 420 15.54 -6.56 7.18
CA ALA A 420 16.53 -7.26 6.36
C ALA A 420 16.80 -6.52 5.04
N HIS A 421 15.74 -6.04 4.38
CA HIS A 421 15.84 -5.26 3.15
C HIS A 421 16.58 -3.94 3.37
N LEU A 422 16.14 -3.15 4.36
CA LEU A 422 16.69 -1.83 4.64
C LEU A 422 18.18 -1.93 5.07
N SER A 423 18.53 -2.91 5.90
CA SER A 423 19.92 -3.17 6.31
C SER A 423 20.82 -3.43 5.09
N LEU A 424 20.37 -4.26 4.15
CA LEU A 424 21.15 -4.57 2.95
C LEU A 424 21.26 -3.37 2.00
N LEU A 425 20.17 -2.62 1.82
CA LEU A 425 20.13 -1.45 0.94
C LEU A 425 20.99 -0.30 1.47
N LEU A 426 20.87 0.01 2.77
CA LEU A 426 21.69 1.04 3.42
C LEU A 426 23.18 0.69 3.44
N THR A 427 23.51 -0.61 3.59
CA THR A 427 24.89 -1.03 3.49
C THR A 427 25.43 -0.85 2.07
N ALA A 428 24.62 -1.18 1.03
CA ALA A 428 25.00 -0.93 -0.36
C ALA A 428 25.17 0.58 -0.65
N TYR A 429 24.31 1.42 -0.05
CA TYR A 429 24.42 2.87 -0.11
C TYR A 429 25.77 3.35 0.46
N LEU A 430 26.15 2.89 1.67
CA LEU A 430 27.42 3.27 2.29
C LEU A 430 28.64 2.75 1.51
N GLU A 431 28.57 1.54 0.95
CA GLU A 431 29.64 1.00 0.11
C GLU A 431 29.83 1.87 -1.16
N MET A 432 28.73 2.29 -1.78
CA MET A 432 28.76 3.16 -2.97
C MET A 432 29.23 4.57 -2.63
N ASP A 433 28.75 5.16 -1.53
CA ASP A 433 29.19 6.48 -1.06
C ASP A 433 30.69 6.46 -0.70
N ALA A 434 31.16 5.38 -0.08
CA ALA A 434 32.59 5.18 0.22
C ALA A 434 33.44 5.10 -1.05
N ALA A 435 32.97 4.41 -2.08
CA ALA A 435 33.68 4.33 -3.36
C ALA A 435 33.76 5.67 -4.07
N LEU A 436 32.72 6.50 -3.96
CA LEU A 436 32.67 7.83 -4.55
C LEU A 436 33.53 8.86 -3.80
N ASN A 437 33.54 8.79 -2.48
CA ASN A 437 34.19 9.77 -1.60
C ASN A 437 35.56 9.31 -1.09
N GLY A 438 36.01 8.09 -1.41
CA GLY A 438 37.35 7.59 -1.12
C GLY A 438 37.61 7.25 0.34
N TYR A 439 36.62 6.80 1.09
CA TYR A 439 36.78 6.30 2.44
C TYR A 439 36.56 4.79 2.56
N THR A 440 36.88 4.20 3.69
CA THR A 440 36.70 2.76 3.92
C THR A 440 35.22 2.45 4.19
N PRO A 441 34.56 1.58 3.41
CA PRO A 441 33.18 1.19 3.65
C PRO A 441 33.05 0.41 4.97
N PRO A 442 31.85 0.35 5.57
CA PRO A 442 31.61 -0.47 6.76
C PRO A 442 31.85 -1.95 6.46
N THR A 443 32.38 -2.69 7.43
CA THR A 443 32.72 -4.11 7.31
C THR A 443 31.50 -5.00 7.56
N GLN A 444 30.55 -4.52 8.36
CA GLN A 444 29.32 -5.23 8.72
C GLN A 444 28.09 -4.52 8.18
N PRO A 445 26.99 -5.26 7.97
CA PRO A 445 25.71 -4.65 7.61
C PRO A 445 25.21 -3.68 8.67
N VAL A 446 24.57 -2.61 8.22
CA VAL A 446 23.91 -1.61 9.06
C VAL A 446 22.83 -2.26 9.93
N LEU A 447 22.75 -1.89 11.19
CA LEU A 447 21.73 -2.36 12.12
C LEU A 447 20.48 -1.47 12.02
N VAL A 448 19.34 -2.12 11.84
CA VAL A 448 18.04 -1.45 11.72
C VAL A 448 17.14 -1.89 12.86
N SER A 449 16.60 -0.94 13.61
CA SER A 449 15.60 -1.16 14.65
C SER A 449 14.30 -0.44 14.28
N LEU A 450 13.20 -1.19 14.21
CA LEU A 450 11.89 -0.61 14.01
C LEU A 450 11.31 -0.18 15.36
N PRO A 451 10.83 1.07 15.49
CA PRO A 451 10.29 1.59 16.74
C PRO A 451 8.98 0.87 17.12
N ASP A 452 8.72 0.78 18.45
CA ASP A 452 7.39 0.37 18.94
C ASP A 452 6.40 1.52 18.66
N GLN A 453 5.34 1.24 17.91
CA GLN A 453 4.36 2.25 17.52
C GLN A 453 3.43 2.68 18.68
N VAL A 454 3.31 1.85 19.71
CA VAL A 454 2.53 2.18 20.91
C VAL A 454 3.50 2.50 22.05
N GLU A 455 3.87 3.77 22.14
CA GLU A 455 4.66 4.24 23.27
C GLU A 455 3.80 4.38 24.54
N ALA A 456 4.42 4.10 25.67
CA ALA A 456 3.84 4.46 26.96
C ALA A 456 3.75 5.99 27.05
N THR A 457 2.62 6.48 27.57
CA THR A 457 2.53 7.92 27.90
C THR A 457 3.65 8.27 28.89
N GLU A 458 4.04 9.55 28.94
CA GLU A 458 5.06 10.01 29.87
C GLU A 458 4.74 9.60 31.30
N THR A 459 3.48 9.73 31.71
CA THR A 459 3.00 9.28 33.02
C THR A 459 3.16 7.77 33.24
N GLU A 460 2.87 6.95 32.24
CA GLU A 460 3.05 5.49 32.32
C GLU A 460 4.54 5.12 32.31
N ARG A 461 5.37 5.84 31.53
CA ARG A 461 6.82 5.64 31.52
C ARG A 461 7.41 5.92 32.90
N ILE A 462 7.02 7.04 33.52
CA ILE A 462 7.43 7.40 34.88
C ILE A 462 6.95 6.32 35.87
N ALA A 463 5.69 5.89 35.79
CA ALA A 463 5.14 4.88 36.70
C ALA A 463 5.85 3.53 36.56
N ASN A 464 6.14 3.09 35.33
CA ASN A 464 6.85 1.85 35.05
C ASN A 464 8.29 1.89 35.60
N VAL A 465 9.03 2.97 35.31
CA VAL A 465 10.41 3.16 35.80
C VAL A 465 10.40 3.22 37.34
N ALA A 466 9.47 3.96 37.93
CA ALA A 466 9.32 4.02 39.40
C ALA A 466 9.03 2.65 40.01
N SER A 467 8.18 1.84 39.37
CA SER A 467 7.86 0.49 39.83
C SER A 467 9.08 -0.45 39.81
N VAL A 468 9.83 -0.48 38.70
CA VAL A 468 11.02 -1.32 38.52
C VAL A 468 12.16 -0.84 39.43
N PHE A 469 12.31 0.47 39.58
CA PHE A 469 13.26 1.09 40.49
C PHE A 469 12.97 0.77 41.97
N ASN A 470 11.70 0.86 42.39
CA ASN A 470 11.28 0.51 43.75
C ASN A 470 11.42 -1.00 44.05
N ALA A 471 11.32 -1.84 42.99
CA ALA A 471 11.60 -3.27 43.10
C ALA A 471 13.12 -3.58 43.23
N GLY A 472 13.99 -2.57 43.16
CA GLY A 472 15.44 -2.74 43.27
C GLY A 472 16.14 -3.39 42.08
N VAL A 473 15.45 -3.44 40.93
CA VAL A 473 15.96 -4.10 39.71
C VAL A 473 16.68 -3.11 38.79
N LEU A 474 16.42 -1.81 38.95
CA LEU A 474 17.00 -0.75 38.11
C LEU A 474 17.90 0.15 38.92
N SER A 475 19.07 0.53 38.39
CA SER A 475 19.95 1.52 39.03
C SER A 475 19.44 2.96 38.85
N ILE A 476 19.93 3.91 39.63
CA ILE A 476 19.57 5.33 39.49
C ILE A 476 19.95 5.85 38.12
N GLU A 477 21.15 5.50 37.65
CA GLU A 477 21.68 5.89 36.34
C GLU A 477 20.78 5.38 35.23
N ALA A 478 20.42 4.10 35.24
CA ALA A 478 19.56 3.51 34.24
C ALA A 478 18.13 4.06 34.32
N ALA A 479 17.64 4.43 35.50
CA ALA A 479 16.35 5.09 35.65
C ALA A 479 16.32 6.48 35.03
N VAL A 480 17.36 7.31 35.27
CA VAL A 480 17.48 8.64 34.69
C VAL A 480 17.66 8.56 33.16
N ASP A 481 18.46 7.62 32.68
CA ASP A 481 18.67 7.42 31.25
C ASP A 481 17.36 7.01 30.53
N THR A 482 16.56 6.13 31.13
CA THR A 482 15.26 5.70 30.60
C THR A 482 14.21 6.83 30.63
N LEU A 483 14.22 7.68 31.65
CA LEU A 483 13.27 8.79 31.78
C LEU A 483 13.60 9.96 30.86
N HIS A 484 14.87 10.23 30.64
CA HIS A 484 15.37 11.40 29.90
C HIS A 484 16.39 10.99 28.81
N PRO A 485 15.94 10.26 27.79
CA PRO A 485 16.82 9.85 26.69
C PRO A 485 17.37 11.06 25.91
N GLU A 486 16.65 12.20 25.93
CA GLU A 486 17.00 13.45 25.25
C GLU A 486 18.08 14.27 25.95
N TRP A 487 18.41 13.94 27.20
CA TRP A 487 19.41 14.69 27.96
C TRP A 487 20.85 14.28 27.60
N THR A 488 21.78 15.24 27.71
CA THR A 488 23.22 14.94 27.57
C THR A 488 23.73 14.13 28.77
N ASP A 489 24.84 13.41 28.59
CA ASP A 489 25.46 12.62 29.66
C ASP A 489 25.81 13.47 30.88
N GLU A 490 26.19 14.74 30.67
CA GLU A 490 26.44 15.68 31.74
C GLU A 490 25.17 16.03 32.54
N GLN A 491 24.07 16.27 31.86
CA GLN A 491 22.76 16.55 32.50
C GLN A 491 22.27 15.34 33.28
N LYS A 492 22.39 14.14 32.70
CA LYS A 492 22.03 12.86 33.35
C LYS A 492 22.90 12.64 34.61
N GLY A 493 24.20 12.93 34.52
CA GLY A 493 25.13 12.83 35.64
C GLY A 493 24.76 13.75 36.81
N VAL A 494 24.39 15.00 36.53
CA VAL A 494 23.96 15.97 37.55
C VAL A 494 22.70 15.48 38.27
N GLU A 495 21.72 14.93 37.56
CA GLU A 495 20.48 14.45 38.18
C GLU A 495 20.72 13.19 39.00
N VAL A 496 21.57 12.28 38.55
CA VAL A 496 21.97 11.09 39.31
C VAL A 496 22.57 11.50 40.67
N GLU A 497 23.48 12.49 40.68
CA GLU A 497 24.08 12.99 41.91
C GLU A 497 23.05 13.69 42.82
N ARG A 498 22.10 14.44 42.27
CA ARG A 498 20.99 15.03 43.03
C ARG A 498 20.13 13.95 43.72
N ILE A 499 19.75 12.92 43.00
CA ILE A 499 18.94 11.81 43.53
C ILE A 499 19.75 11.08 44.64
N ARG A 500 21.06 10.89 44.45
CA ARG A 500 21.93 10.29 45.46
C ARG A 500 22.04 11.14 46.72
N ALA A 501 22.18 12.46 46.59
CA ALA A 501 22.25 13.41 47.71
C ALA A 501 20.94 13.42 48.51
N LEU A 502 19.79 13.46 47.85
CA LEU A 502 18.46 13.34 48.44
C LEU A 502 18.30 12.05 49.26
N ARG A 503 18.78 10.92 48.73
CA ARG A 503 18.73 9.62 49.42
C ARG A 503 19.67 9.52 50.62
N ARG A 504 20.80 10.27 50.65
CA ARG A 504 21.67 10.35 51.80
C ARG A 504 21.17 11.29 52.90
N GLY A 505 20.04 11.99 52.68
CA GLY A 505 19.49 12.98 53.60
C GLY A 505 20.29 14.30 53.62
N GLU A 506 21.15 14.52 52.61
CA GLU A 506 21.84 15.78 52.37
C GLU A 506 20.86 16.74 51.71
N GLN A 507 20.74 17.99 52.19
CA GLN A 507 19.90 18.98 51.52
C GLN A 507 20.45 19.22 50.11
N PRO A 508 19.58 19.30 49.07
CA PRO A 508 20.06 19.67 47.75
C PRO A 508 20.77 21.02 47.80
N PHE A 509 21.87 21.15 47.11
CA PHE A 509 22.56 22.43 46.94
C PHE A 509 21.57 23.43 46.32
N ASP A 510 21.16 24.41 47.12
CA ASP A 510 20.37 25.55 46.64
C ASP A 510 21.35 26.57 46.04
N PRO A 511 21.35 26.78 44.71
CA PRO A 511 22.25 27.78 44.08
C PRO A 511 21.95 29.21 44.53
N LEU A 512 20.85 29.47 45.26
CA LEU A 512 20.49 30.77 45.85
C LEU A 512 20.75 30.85 47.36
N ALA A 513 21.18 29.79 48.03
CA ALA A 513 21.47 29.77 49.47
C ALA A 513 22.69 30.59 49.88
N GLY A 514 23.26 31.40 49.02
CA GLY A 514 24.35 32.33 49.30
C GLY A 514 24.09 33.77 48.83
N VAL A 515 22.92 34.05 48.29
CA VAL A 515 22.55 35.41 47.87
C VAL A 515 21.78 36.07 49.04
N ASP A 516 22.45 36.91 49.75
CA ASP A 516 21.86 37.78 50.78
C ASP A 516 20.94 38.80 50.11
N LEU A 517 19.63 38.46 50.06
CA LEU A 517 18.58 39.30 49.47
C LEU A 517 18.24 40.51 50.35
N ASP A 518 18.68 40.56 51.60
CA ASP A 518 18.45 41.70 52.49
C ASP A 518 19.31 42.94 52.14
N GLY A 519 20.36 42.77 51.35
CA GLY A 519 21.23 43.84 50.86
C GLY A 519 20.67 44.63 49.67
N VAL A 520 19.62 44.16 48.98
CA VAL A 520 19.08 44.79 47.75
C VAL A 520 17.85 45.64 48.00
N ILE A 521 17.20 45.53 49.15
CA ILE A 521 15.94 46.29 49.45
C ILE A 521 16.15 47.50 50.38
N GLY A 522 17.38 47.79 50.79
CA GLY A 522 17.71 48.89 51.67
C GLY A 522 18.43 50.08 51.01
N GLY A 523 17.82 50.66 49.95
CA GLY A 523 18.43 51.81 49.28
C GLY A 523 17.45 52.62 48.47
N ALA A 524 16.42 53.14 49.09
CA ALA A 524 15.63 54.27 48.56
C ALA A 524 14.99 55.06 49.72
N GLU A 525 15.75 56.01 50.22
CA GLU A 525 15.25 57.28 50.73
C GLU A 525 15.75 58.39 49.81
#